data_5045094991a313fa848c2cd102d60092
#
_entry.id   5045094991a313fa848c2cd102d60092
#
_cell.length_a   1.000
_cell.length_b   1.000
_cell.length_c   1.000
_cell.angle_alpha   90.00
_cell.angle_beta   90.00
_cell.angle_gamma   90.00
#
_symmetry.space_group_name_H-M   'P 1'
#
loop_
_entity.id
_entity.type
_entity.pdbx_description
1 polymer ?
#
loop_
_entity_poly.entity_id
_entity_poly.type
_entity_poly.pdbx_seq_one_letter_code
_entity_poly.pdbx_strand_id
1 'polypeptide(L)'
;MINGKRQIRRYVLGDYLTSNVSWFLFNIVRFHFPGIAAGESLKMYLLSPRVIEGQILFPLLMMCVYYLSGYYNQPFFKSRIQELIQTLGSVLVNTLFIFFIALINDVLRIRIDNYELLLALYALQFVCVYTGRAIVTGNATSMIHRRKWQFNTLIIGCGPKAIKQMRELEEPRQSLGYHIVGFIRVNHETPAPEAEGRTYPIEQLSSLCKQMNIQELVVAPEENDLAELHKLINTLYPLNLPIKLGTDEFNIISSRVRLTNIYGAPLIDMSNCAISEGEKNMKRVIDIFVSFIALILLSPLFLLLAILIKKDSNGPIFY
;
A
#
# COMPACT_ATOMS: atom_id res chain seq x y z
N MET A 1 11.55 11.29 13.08
CA MET A 1 11.58 9.97 12.41
C MET A 1 10.18 9.58 11.95
N ILE A 2 10.04 9.30 10.69
CA ILE A 2 8.77 8.84 10.11
C ILE A 2 8.59 7.36 10.43
N ASN A 3 7.47 7.01 11.05
CA ASN A 3 7.15 5.61 11.32
C ASN A 3 6.01 5.17 10.41
N GLY A 4 6.34 4.45 9.33
CA GLY A 4 5.37 3.92 8.36
C GLY A 4 4.29 3.07 9.01
N LYS A 5 4.64 2.24 10.00
CA LYS A 5 3.67 1.41 10.76
C LYS A 5 2.63 2.26 11.50
N ARG A 6 3.04 3.43 12.04
CA ARG A 6 2.10 4.35 12.71
C ARG A 6 1.14 4.99 11.70
N GLN A 7 1.62 5.32 10.51
CA GLN A 7 0.77 5.89 9.47
C GLN A 7 -0.22 4.84 8.92
N ILE A 8 0.23 3.61 8.70
CA ILE A 8 -0.66 2.49 8.32
C ILE A 8 -1.77 2.31 9.36
N ARG A 9 -1.43 2.31 10.65
CA ARG A 9 -2.45 2.22 11.73
C ARG A 9 -3.49 3.33 11.67
N ARG A 10 -3.09 4.56 11.32
CA ARG A 10 -4.03 5.68 11.16
C ARG A 10 -5.00 5.45 9.99
N TYR A 11 -4.50 4.93 8.85
CA TYR A 11 -5.37 4.55 7.73
C TYR A 11 -6.33 3.43 8.12
N VAL A 12 -5.82 2.37 8.75
CA VAL A 12 -6.64 1.23 9.18
C VAL A 12 -7.74 1.67 10.15
N LEU A 13 -7.39 2.46 11.16
CA LEU A 13 -8.38 3.00 12.12
C LEU A 13 -9.36 3.96 11.43
N GLY A 14 -8.89 4.82 10.54
CA GLY A 14 -9.73 5.73 9.77
C GLY A 14 -10.73 4.98 8.90
N ASP A 15 -10.28 4.01 8.12
CA ASP A 15 -11.13 3.19 7.26
C ASP A 15 -12.14 2.36 8.09
N TYR A 16 -11.73 1.81 9.24
CA TYR A 16 -12.63 1.10 10.14
C TYR A 16 -13.75 2.01 10.66
N LEU A 17 -13.41 3.20 11.14
CA LEU A 17 -14.38 4.17 11.64
C LEU A 17 -15.33 4.64 10.54
N THR A 18 -14.81 5.01 9.38
CA THR A 18 -15.63 5.48 8.25
C THR A 18 -16.50 4.37 7.67
N SER A 19 -16.02 3.11 7.65
CA SER A 19 -16.83 1.95 7.25
C SER A 19 -17.97 1.68 8.24
N ASN A 20 -17.73 1.81 9.55
CA ASN A 20 -18.79 1.71 10.56
C ASN A 20 -19.83 2.82 10.40
N VAL A 21 -19.39 4.06 10.21
CA VAL A 21 -20.30 5.20 10.00
C VAL A 21 -21.12 5.00 8.73
N SER A 22 -20.48 4.60 7.62
CA SER A 22 -21.20 4.38 6.36
C SER A 22 -22.23 3.25 6.46
N TRP A 23 -21.91 2.17 7.14
CA TRP A 23 -22.84 1.06 7.36
C TRP A 23 -23.99 1.45 8.27
N PHE A 24 -23.71 2.21 9.33
CA PHE A 24 -24.76 2.74 10.21
C PHE A 24 -25.73 3.67 9.45
N LEU A 25 -25.21 4.62 8.68
CA LEU A 25 -26.02 5.52 7.86
C LEU A 25 -26.82 4.74 6.81
N PHE A 26 -26.22 3.72 6.20
CA PHE A 26 -26.92 2.85 5.27
C PHE A 26 -28.11 2.13 5.93
N ASN A 27 -27.98 1.64 7.17
CA ASN A 27 -29.08 1.01 7.89
C ASN A 27 -30.22 2.01 8.18
N ILE A 28 -29.93 3.29 8.41
CA ILE A 28 -30.95 4.33 8.52
C ILE A 28 -31.68 4.51 7.20
N VAL A 29 -30.97 4.59 6.08
CA VAL A 29 -31.58 4.70 4.74
C VAL A 29 -32.43 3.45 4.47
N ARG A 30 -31.88 2.27 4.70
CA ARG A 30 -32.57 0.99 4.50
C ARG A 30 -33.87 0.85 5.30
N PHE A 31 -33.91 1.39 6.53
CA PHE A 31 -35.12 1.41 7.36
C PHE A 31 -36.30 2.11 6.66
N HIS A 32 -36.04 3.17 5.87
CA HIS A 32 -37.08 3.93 5.15
C HIS A 32 -37.55 3.26 3.86
N PHE A 33 -36.91 2.17 3.45
CA PHE A 33 -37.33 1.44 2.23
C PHE A 33 -38.58 0.59 2.47
N PRO A 34 -39.55 0.60 1.55
CA PRO A 34 -40.80 -0.11 1.70
C PRO A 34 -40.60 -1.62 1.87
N GLY A 35 -41.22 -2.19 2.90
CA GLY A 35 -41.22 -3.65 3.16
C GLY A 35 -40.12 -4.19 4.04
N ILE A 36 -39.13 -3.36 4.46
CA ILE A 36 -38.00 -3.82 5.30
C ILE A 36 -38.33 -3.74 6.80
N ALA A 37 -38.97 -2.66 7.26
CA ALA A 37 -39.25 -2.42 8.66
C ALA A 37 -40.71 -2.03 8.92
N ALA A 38 -41.64 -2.75 8.28
CA ALA A 38 -43.07 -2.43 8.34
C ALA A 38 -43.60 -2.50 9.80
N GLY A 39 -43.90 -1.34 10.40
CA GLY A 39 -44.49 -1.22 11.73
C GLY A 39 -43.51 -1.17 12.89
N GLU A 40 -42.20 -1.26 12.67
CA GLU A 40 -41.20 -1.14 13.71
C GLU A 40 -40.74 0.33 13.91
N SER A 41 -40.32 0.68 15.13
CA SER A 41 -39.63 1.94 15.35
C SER A 41 -38.18 1.86 14.91
N LEU A 42 -37.59 2.96 14.42
CA LEU A 42 -36.17 3.02 14.03
C LEU A 42 -35.23 2.50 15.13
N LYS A 43 -35.56 2.80 16.40
CA LYS A 43 -34.77 2.33 17.54
C LYS A 43 -34.79 0.82 17.69
N MET A 44 -35.96 0.17 17.53
CA MET A 44 -36.06 -1.30 17.61
C MET A 44 -35.33 -1.95 16.44
N TYR A 45 -35.47 -1.41 15.23
CA TYR A 45 -34.76 -1.88 14.05
C TYR A 45 -33.24 -1.85 14.24
N LEU A 46 -32.68 -0.69 14.64
CA LEU A 46 -31.24 -0.52 14.84
C LEU A 46 -30.67 -1.39 15.97
N LEU A 47 -31.48 -1.70 16.98
CA LEU A 47 -31.09 -2.58 18.10
C LEU A 47 -31.37 -4.06 17.82
N SER A 48 -31.89 -4.40 16.65
CA SER A 48 -32.13 -5.80 16.30
C SER A 48 -30.81 -6.58 16.20
N PRO A 49 -30.75 -7.86 16.64
CA PRO A 49 -29.53 -8.65 16.64
C PRO A 49 -28.85 -8.69 15.25
N ARG A 50 -29.62 -8.83 14.17
CA ARG A 50 -29.13 -8.89 12.80
C ARG A 50 -28.41 -7.59 12.36
N VAL A 51 -28.94 -6.43 12.75
CA VAL A 51 -28.33 -5.13 12.43
C VAL A 51 -27.04 -4.94 13.23
N ILE A 52 -27.02 -5.35 14.51
CA ILE A 52 -25.84 -5.28 15.37
C ILE A 52 -24.74 -6.23 14.86
N GLU A 53 -25.07 -7.46 14.52
CA GLU A 53 -24.13 -8.41 13.93
C GLU A 53 -23.56 -7.86 12.62
N GLY A 54 -24.40 -7.30 11.75
CA GLY A 54 -23.97 -6.67 10.51
C GLY A 54 -23.09 -5.45 10.74
N GLN A 55 -23.33 -4.66 11.80
CA GLN A 55 -22.52 -3.49 12.17
C GLN A 55 -21.08 -3.89 12.56
N ILE A 56 -20.86 -5.11 13.02
CA ILE A 56 -19.53 -5.63 13.33
C ILE A 56 -18.92 -6.31 12.10
N LEU A 57 -19.69 -7.19 11.45
CA LEU A 57 -19.19 -8.08 10.40
C LEU A 57 -18.85 -7.33 9.10
N PHE A 58 -19.74 -6.45 8.60
CA PHE A 58 -19.53 -5.79 7.32
C PHE A 58 -18.38 -4.79 7.29
N PRO A 59 -18.14 -3.94 8.30
CA PRO A 59 -16.92 -3.13 8.34
C PRO A 59 -15.64 -3.96 8.35
N LEU A 60 -15.61 -5.11 8.99
CA LEU A 60 -14.45 -6.02 8.95
C LEU A 60 -14.24 -6.60 7.55
N LEU A 61 -15.32 -7.00 6.86
CA LEU A 61 -15.25 -7.46 5.48
C LEU A 61 -14.73 -6.36 4.54
N MET A 62 -15.22 -5.12 4.72
CA MET A 62 -14.72 -3.96 3.97
C MET A 62 -13.21 -3.77 4.18
N MET A 63 -12.71 -3.93 5.41
CA MET A 63 -11.28 -3.84 5.72
C MET A 63 -10.46 -4.90 4.99
N CYS A 64 -10.98 -6.14 4.86
CA CYS A 64 -10.33 -7.20 4.09
C CYS A 64 -10.14 -6.79 2.62
N VAL A 65 -11.17 -6.23 1.98
CA VAL A 65 -11.08 -5.77 0.58
C VAL A 65 -10.10 -4.60 0.45
N TYR A 66 -10.07 -3.66 1.40
CA TYR A 66 -9.09 -2.56 1.38
C TYR A 66 -7.66 -3.06 1.54
N TYR A 67 -7.43 -4.09 2.36
CA TYR A 67 -6.13 -4.74 2.46
C TYR A 67 -5.75 -5.42 1.13
N LEU A 68 -6.66 -6.18 0.53
CA LEU A 68 -6.43 -6.86 -0.75
C LEU A 68 -6.17 -5.88 -1.89
N SER A 69 -6.78 -4.69 -1.88
CA SER A 69 -6.51 -3.64 -2.87
C SER A 69 -5.09 -3.07 -2.81
N GLY A 70 -4.29 -3.44 -1.79
CA GLY A 70 -2.94 -2.90 -1.58
C GLY A 70 -2.89 -1.48 -1.03
N TYR A 71 -4.03 -0.93 -0.60
CA TYR A 71 -4.12 0.47 -0.16
C TYR A 71 -3.18 0.80 1.00
N TYR A 72 -2.90 -0.15 1.89
CA TYR A 72 -2.09 0.08 3.09
C TYR A 72 -0.58 -0.09 2.87
N ASN A 73 -0.16 -0.66 1.73
CA ASN A 73 1.25 -1.00 1.51
C ASN A 73 2.14 0.23 1.31
N GLN A 74 1.60 1.30 0.73
CA GLN A 74 2.32 2.56 0.50
C GLN A 74 1.68 3.70 1.31
N PRO A 75 2.05 3.92 2.57
CA PRO A 75 1.41 4.92 3.44
C PRO A 75 1.79 6.37 3.13
N PHE A 76 2.83 6.58 2.30
CA PHE A 76 3.34 7.89 1.90
C PHE A 76 3.30 8.05 0.38
N PHE A 77 3.41 9.27 -0.10
CA PHE A 77 3.44 9.60 -1.55
C PHE A 77 2.22 9.16 -2.35
N LYS A 78 1.04 9.15 -1.72
CA LYS A 78 -0.21 8.87 -2.43
C LYS A 78 -0.66 10.09 -3.23
N SER A 79 -0.88 9.92 -4.52
CA SER A 79 -1.56 10.90 -5.37
C SER A 79 -3.05 10.91 -5.04
N ARG A 80 -3.68 12.09 -4.95
CA ARG A 80 -5.11 12.23 -4.69
C ARG A 80 -5.98 11.54 -5.75
N ILE A 81 -5.55 11.58 -7.01
CA ILE A 81 -6.24 10.93 -8.13
C ILE A 81 -6.15 9.41 -7.99
N GLN A 82 -4.97 8.89 -7.66
CA GLN A 82 -4.78 7.45 -7.45
C GLN A 82 -5.58 6.95 -6.24
N GLU A 83 -5.62 7.73 -5.15
CA GLU A 83 -6.43 7.43 -3.98
C GLU A 83 -7.93 7.40 -4.29
N LEU A 84 -8.41 8.35 -5.10
CA LEU A 84 -9.79 8.39 -5.58
C LEU A 84 -10.13 7.16 -6.41
N ILE A 85 -9.33 6.83 -7.44
CA ILE A 85 -9.57 5.68 -8.32
C ILE A 85 -9.54 4.37 -7.52
N GLN A 86 -8.55 4.21 -6.64
CA GLN A 86 -8.41 3.02 -5.81
C GLN A 86 -9.57 2.88 -4.81
N THR A 87 -10.06 4.00 -4.27
CA THR A 87 -11.24 3.99 -3.38
C THR A 87 -12.51 3.66 -4.15
N LEU A 88 -12.73 4.26 -5.33
CA LEU A 88 -13.87 3.91 -6.19
C LEU A 88 -13.93 2.40 -6.48
N GLY A 89 -12.81 1.81 -6.91
CA GLY A 89 -12.74 0.39 -7.22
C GLY A 89 -12.95 -0.51 -6.00
N SER A 90 -12.29 -0.22 -4.87
CA SER A 90 -12.41 -1.04 -3.67
C SER A 90 -13.81 -0.94 -3.04
N VAL A 91 -14.44 0.23 -3.06
CA VAL A 91 -15.81 0.42 -2.58
C VAL A 91 -16.80 -0.28 -3.50
N LEU A 92 -16.61 -0.26 -4.82
CA LEU A 92 -17.46 -0.99 -5.76
C LEU A 92 -17.44 -2.50 -5.48
N VAL A 93 -16.26 -3.07 -5.32
CA VAL A 93 -16.09 -4.49 -4.97
C VAL A 93 -16.79 -4.80 -3.64
N ASN A 94 -16.58 -4.00 -2.60
CA ASN A 94 -17.26 -4.16 -1.31
C ASN A 94 -18.77 -4.14 -1.43
N THR A 95 -19.30 -3.14 -2.14
CA THR A 95 -20.74 -2.97 -2.31
C THR A 95 -21.36 -4.16 -3.02
N LEU A 96 -20.71 -4.68 -4.07
CA LEU A 96 -21.17 -5.89 -4.76
C LEU A 96 -21.14 -7.12 -3.83
N PHE A 97 -20.07 -7.32 -3.06
CA PHE A 97 -19.99 -8.41 -2.10
C PHE A 97 -21.12 -8.35 -1.06
N ILE A 98 -21.35 -7.18 -0.47
CA ILE A 98 -22.40 -6.97 0.51
C ILE A 98 -23.77 -7.19 -0.11
N PHE A 99 -23.98 -6.72 -1.33
CA PHE A 99 -25.23 -6.91 -2.05
C PHE A 99 -25.55 -8.40 -2.23
N PHE A 100 -24.60 -9.19 -2.71
CA PHE A 100 -24.79 -10.61 -2.93
C PHE A 100 -24.92 -11.43 -1.64
N ILE A 101 -24.26 -11.03 -0.55
CA ILE A 101 -24.29 -11.77 0.71
C ILE A 101 -25.52 -11.42 1.56
N ALA A 102 -25.84 -10.13 1.67
CA ALA A 102 -26.83 -9.65 2.63
C ALA A 102 -28.11 -9.14 2.00
N LEU A 103 -28.03 -8.42 0.88
CA LEU A 103 -29.17 -7.69 0.34
C LEU A 103 -30.00 -8.53 -0.64
N ILE A 104 -29.38 -9.51 -1.29
CA ILE A 104 -30.09 -10.35 -2.27
C ILE A 104 -31.21 -11.19 -1.61
N ASN A 105 -31.04 -11.58 -0.34
CA ASN A 105 -32.00 -12.38 0.42
C ASN A 105 -33.10 -11.52 1.09
N ASP A 106 -32.93 -10.22 1.20
CA ASP A 106 -33.91 -9.33 1.84
C ASP A 106 -35.13 -9.07 0.94
N VAL A 107 -35.00 -9.33 -0.35
CA VAL A 107 -36.04 -9.02 -1.32
C VAL A 107 -36.40 -10.27 -2.11
N LEU A 108 -37.51 -10.89 -1.74
CA LEU A 108 -38.10 -12.09 -2.39
C LEU A 108 -38.43 -11.91 -3.89
N ARG A 109 -38.30 -10.71 -4.44
CA ARG A 109 -38.45 -10.41 -5.87
C ARG A 109 -37.42 -9.35 -6.27
N ILE A 110 -36.68 -9.60 -7.35
CA ILE A 110 -35.80 -8.60 -8.00
C ILE A 110 -36.68 -7.41 -8.44
N ARG A 111 -36.61 -6.33 -7.66
CA ARG A 111 -37.31 -5.06 -7.94
C ARG A 111 -36.29 -3.98 -8.24
N ILE A 112 -36.74 -2.91 -8.91
CA ILE A 112 -35.94 -1.72 -9.17
C ILE A 112 -35.42 -1.12 -7.89
N ASP A 113 -36.18 -1.20 -6.81
CA ASP A 113 -35.84 -0.70 -5.45
C ASP A 113 -34.51 -1.28 -4.91
N ASN A 114 -34.09 -2.48 -5.36
CA ASN A 114 -32.81 -3.09 -4.94
C ASN A 114 -31.61 -2.38 -5.50
N TYR A 115 -31.71 -1.83 -6.72
CA TYR A 115 -30.63 -1.07 -7.32
C TYR A 115 -30.47 0.29 -6.64
N GLU A 116 -31.56 0.87 -6.12
CA GLU A 116 -31.50 2.11 -5.33
C GLU A 116 -30.74 1.88 -4.01
N LEU A 117 -31.01 0.76 -3.31
CA LEU A 117 -30.26 0.37 -2.10
C LEU A 117 -28.78 0.11 -2.41
N LEU A 118 -28.48 -0.56 -3.51
CA LEU A 118 -27.11 -0.79 -3.95
C LEU A 118 -26.37 0.54 -4.20
N LEU A 119 -27.04 1.44 -4.94
CA LEU A 119 -26.47 2.76 -5.24
C LEU A 119 -26.30 3.61 -3.99
N ALA A 120 -27.28 3.58 -3.07
CA ALA A 120 -27.19 4.28 -1.80
C ALA A 120 -26.04 3.77 -0.93
N LEU A 121 -25.85 2.44 -0.84
CA LEU A 121 -24.74 1.84 -0.14
C LEU A 121 -23.40 2.27 -0.75
N TYR A 122 -23.29 2.18 -2.09
CA TYR A 122 -22.08 2.59 -2.80
C TYR A 122 -21.73 4.06 -2.55
N ALA A 123 -22.72 4.95 -2.71
CA ALA A 123 -22.51 6.39 -2.55
C ALA A 123 -22.12 6.75 -1.10
N LEU A 124 -22.84 6.23 -0.10
CA LEU A 124 -22.53 6.46 1.30
C LEU A 124 -21.15 5.94 1.69
N GLN A 125 -20.84 4.72 1.30
CA GLN A 125 -19.55 4.11 1.58
C GLN A 125 -18.41 4.88 0.90
N PHE A 126 -18.59 5.24 -0.38
CA PHE A 126 -17.59 6.02 -1.10
C PHE A 126 -17.33 7.39 -0.43
N VAL A 127 -18.39 8.15 -0.14
CA VAL A 127 -18.24 9.48 0.48
C VAL A 127 -17.58 9.39 1.84
N CYS A 128 -18.03 8.48 2.71
CA CYS A 128 -17.45 8.34 4.05
C CYS A 128 -15.98 7.91 4.01
N VAL A 129 -15.66 6.86 3.24
CA VAL A 129 -14.31 6.31 3.18
C VAL A 129 -13.35 7.27 2.49
N TYR A 130 -13.75 7.85 1.35
CA TYR A 130 -12.90 8.80 0.63
C TYR A 130 -12.61 10.05 1.48
N THR A 131 -13.61 10.58 2.18
CA THR A 131 -13.43 11.73 3.07
C THR A 131 -12.43 11.40 4.20
N GLY A 132 -12.60 10.25 4.85
CA GLY A 132 -11.66 9.80 5.90
C GLY A 132 -10.24 9.65 5.39
N ARG A 133 -10.07 9.03 4.23
CA ARG A 133 -8.77 8.86 3.57
C ARG A 133 -8.15 10.20 3.19
N ALA A 134 -8.94 11.09 2.56
CA ALA A 134 -8.48 12.41 2.16
C ALA A 134 -7.98 13.25 3.34
N ILE A 135 -8.63 13.14 4.52
CA ILE A 135 -8.18 13.81 5.75
C ILE A 135 -6.83 13.22 6.21
N VAL A 136 -6.69 11.90 6.27
CA VAL A 136 -5.46 11.24 6.73
C VAL A 136 -4.31 11.52 5.78
N THR A 137 -4.54 11.41 4.47
CA THR A 137 -3.54 11.71 3.41
C THR A 137 -3.18 13.20 3.41
N GLY A 138 -4.17 14.10 3.52
CA GLY A 138 -3.95 15.53 3.57
C GLY A 138 -3.08 15.96 4.75
N ASN A 139 -3.33 15.38 5.93
CA ASN A 139 -2.50 15.61 7.11
C ASN A 139 -1.07 15.10 6.92
N ALA A 140 -0.89 13.90 6.34
CA ALA A 140 0.43 13.36 6.05
C ALA A 140 1.20 14.23 5.06
N THR A 141 0.57 14.61 3.95
CA THR A 141 1.15 15.49 2.94
C THR A 141 1.52 16.86 3.52
N SER A 142 0.64 17.45 4.36
CA SER A 142 0.94 18.71 5.03
C SER A 142 2.16 18.62 5.95
N MET A 143 2.36 17.50 6.65
CA MET A 143 3.54 17.28 7.49
C MET A 143 4.83 17.14 6.65
N ILE A 144 4.75 16.53 5.48
CA ILE A 144 5.86 16.43 4.53
C ILE A 144 6.20 17.81 3.96
N HIS A 145 5.21 18.55 3.44
CA HIS A 145 5.41 19.89 2.87
C HIS A 145 5.98 20.91 3.87
N ARG A 146 5.63 20.76 5.16
CA ARG A 146 6.18 21.60 6.24
C ARG A 146 7.53 21.12 6.77
N ARG A 147 8.19 20.18 6.10
CA ARG A 147 9.50 19.59 6.49
C ARG A 147 9.50 18.95 7.90
N LYS A 148 8.33 18.67 8.49
CA LYS A 148 8.24 17.95 9.77
C LYS A 148 8.50 16.46 9.61
N TRP A 149 8.20 15.93 8.43
CA TRP A 149 8.47 14.56 8.04
C TRP A 149 9.42 14.55 6.85
N GLN A 150 10.54 13.87 7.02
CA GLN A 150 11.58 13.75 5.99
C GLN A 150 12.08 12.31 5.95
N PHE A 151 12.42 11.85 4.75
CA PHE A 151 12.97 10.53 4.47
C PHE A 151 14.48 10.66 4.26
N ASN A 152 15.26 9.98 5.09
CA ASN A 152 16.70 9.94 4.90
C ASN A 152 17.01 9.21 3.59
N THR A 153 17.62 9.91 2.67
CA THR A 153 17.88 9.45 1.31
C THR A 153 19.37 9.54 1.01
N LEU A 154 19.92 8.49 0.41
CA LEU A 154 21.26 8.52 -0.17
C LEU A 154 21.16 8.65 -1.69
N ILE A 155 22.01 9.47 -2.28
CA ILE A 155 22.17 9.56 -3.74
C ILE A 155 23.33 8.66 -4.16
N ILE A 156 23.07 7.78 -5.10
CA ILE A 156 24.05 6.89 -5.72
C ILE A 156 24.61 7.60 -6.96
N GLY A 157 25.82 8.08 -6.86
CA GLY A 157 26.49 9.04 -7.74
C GLY A 157 27.01 10.21 -6.92
N CYS A 158 28.06 10.86 -7.34
CA CYS A 158 28.66 12.02 -6.65
C CYS A 158 29.08 13.15 -7.59
N GLY A 159 28.77 13.06 -8.86
CA GLY A 159 29.07 14.05 -9.87
C GLY A 159 28.03 15.18 -9.98
N PRO A 160 28.16 16.06 -11.00
CA PRO A 160 27.23 17.16 -11.24
C PRO A 160 25.77 16.77 -11.37
N LYS A 161 25.47 15.61 -11.96
CA LYS A 161 24.09 15.08 -12.04
C LYS A 161 23.49 14.77 -10.68
N ALA A 162 24.28 14.16 -9.80
CA ALA A 162 23.86 13.86 -8.43
C ALA A 162 23.54 15.16 -7.65
N ILE A 163 24.31 16.21 -7.83
CA ILE A 163 24.07 17.54 -7.23
C ILE A 163 22.81 18.19 -7.81
N LYS A 164 22.64 18.15 -9.15
CA LYS A 164 21.40 18.61 -9.78
C LYS A 164 20.18 17.92 -9.19
N GLN A 165 20.24 16.58 -9.07
CA GLN A 165 19.16 15.79 -8.49
C GLN A 165 18.90 16.14 -7.00
N MET A 166 19.95 16.36 -6.21
CA MET A 166 19.82 16.83 -4.82
C MET A 166 19.06 18.16 -4.76
N ARG A 167 19.45 19.14 -5.57
CA ARG A 167 18.77 20.45 -5.59
C ARG A 167 17.30 20.31 -5.99
N GLU A 168 16.99 19.54 -7.03
CA GLU A 168 15.61 19.27 -7.46
C GLU A 168 14.75 18.63 -6.36
N LEU A 169 15.35 17.86 -5.45
CA LEU A 169 14.64 17.17 -4.36
C LEU A 169 14.51 18.04 -3.09
N GLU A 170 15.50 18.86 -2.76
CA GLU A 170 15.54 19.62 -1.50
C GLU A 170 15.11 21.10 -1.64
N GLU A 171 15.32 21.74 -2.80
CA GLU A 171 15.05 23.18 -3.00
C GLU A 171 13.58 23.58 -3.24
N PRO A 172 12.66 22.70 -3.67
CA PRO A 172 11.27 23.11 -3.92
C PRO A 172 10.66 23.84 -2.71
N ARG A 173 9.87 24.91 -2.95
CA ARG A 173 9.15 25.66 -1.92
C ARG A 173 8.29 24.76 -1.04
N GLN A 174 7.67 23.74 -1.64
CA GLN A 174 6.97 22.68 -0.93
C GLN A 174 7.88 21.45 -0.89
N SER A 175 8.32 21.07 0.30
CA SER A 175 9.21 19.92 0.46
C SER A 175 8.56 18.66 -0.11
N LEU A 176 9.33 17.92 -0.88
CA LEU A 176 8.97 16.59 -1.38
C LEU A 176 9.20 15.48 -0.33
N GLY A 177 9.74 15.84 0.83
CA GLY A 177 10.02 14.93 1.92
C GLY A 177 11.41 14.29 1.91
N TYR A 178 12.24 14.59 0.91
CA TYR A 178 13.60 14.07 0.86
C TYR A 178 14.53 14.88 1.77
N HIS A 179 15.42 14.15 2.44
CA HIS A 179 16.55 14.68 3.19
C HIS A 179 17.79 13.92 2.76
N ILE A 180 18.66 14.59 1.97
CA ILE A 180 19.85 13.96 1.43
C ILE A 180 20.93 13.91 2.50
N VAL A 181 21.23 12.69 2.95
CA VAL A 181 22.21 12.45 4.01
C VAL A 181 23.62 12.36 3.46
N GLY A 182 23.78 11.91 2.22
CA GLY A 182 25.09 11.80 1.58
C GLY A 182 25.03 11.22 0.18
N PHE A 183 26.20 11.02 -0.39
CA PHE A 183 26.43 10.54 -1.74
C PHE A 183 27.25 9.26 -1.70
N ILE A 184 27.01 8.36 -2.65
CA ILE A 184 27.78 7.14 -2.82
C ILE A 184 28.56 7.24 -4.13
N ARG A 185 29.87 7.13 -4.03
CA ARG A 185 30.74 7.12 -5.21
C ARG A 185 30.53 5.82 -5.98
N VAL A 186 30.23 5.97 -7.25
CA VAL A 186 30.13 4.87 -8.22
C VAL A 186 31.30 4.96 -9.18
N ASN A 187 31.95 3.81 -9.46
CA ASN A 187 33.11 3.72 -10.34
C ASN A 187 34.20 4.77 -10.00
N HIS A 188 34.77 5.43 -11.04
CA HIS A 188 35.82 6.43 -10.91
C HIS A 188 35.29 7.87 -10.94
N GLU A 189 34.01 8.09 -10.54
CA GLU A 189 33.45 9.45 -10.49
C GLU A 189 34.25 10.35 -9.56
N THR A 190 34.52 11.56 -10.02
CA THR A 190 35.08 12.61 -9.20
C THR A 190 33.98 13.33 -8.45
N PRO A 191 34.03 13.40 -7.10
CA PRO A 191 33.03 14.14 -6.34
C PRO A 191 32.92 15.58 -6.77
N ALA A 192 31.71 16.08 -6.96
CA ALA A 192 31.48 17.50 -7.14
C ALA A 192 31.86 18.27 -5.84
N PRO A 193 32.24 19.54 -5.88
CA PRO A 193 32.63 20.30 -4.69
C PRO A 193 31.60 20.31 -3.57
N GLU A 194 30.31 20.28 -3.93
CA GLU A 194 29.19 20.24 -2.97
C GLU A 194 28.97 18.85 -2.33
N ALA A 195 29.50 17.80 -2.97
CA ALA A 195 29.44 16.41 -2.43
C ALA A 195 30.67 16.10 -1.55
N GLU A 196 31.73 16.93 -1.58
CA GLU A 196 32.91 16.73 -0.75
C GLU A 196 32.56 16.72 0.73
N GLY A 197 33.10 15.76 1.48
CA GLY A 197 32.82 15.56 2.91
C GLY A 197 31.53 14.76 3.24
N ARG A 198 30.66 14.50 2.23
CA ARG A 198 29.48 13.64 2.39
C ARG A 198 29.47 12.48 1.40
N THR A 199 30.61 12.18 0.77
CA THR A 199 30.74 11.10 -0.21
C THR A 199 31.38 9.88 0.43
N TYR A 200 30.76 8.73 0.25
CA TYR A 200 31.17 7.45 0.81
C TYR A 200 31.41 6.43 -0.31
N PRO A 201 32.32 5.46 -0.11
CA PRO A 201 32.52 4.40 -1.08
C PRO A 201 31.35 3.39 -1.05
N ILE A 202 31.11 2.73 -2.20
CA ILE A 202 29.98 1.80 -2.35
C ILE A 202 30.05 0.59 -1.43
N GLU A 203 31.26 0.18 -1.02
CA GLU A 203 31.48 -0.94 -0.10
C GLU A 203 30.89 -0.68 1.30
N GLN A 204 30.79 0.58 1.70
CA GLN A 204 30.22 0.98 2.98
C GLN A 204 28.69 1.17 2.95
N LEU A 205 28.06 1.06 1.79
CA LEU A 205 26.65 1.36 1.61
C LEU A 205 25.75 0.59 2.57
N SER A 206 25.98 -0.73 2.73
CA SER A 206 25.16 -1.56 3.63
C SER A 206 25.26 -1.15 5.10
N SER A 207 26.44 -0.75 5.56
CA SER A 207 26.66 -0.26 6.93
C SER A 207 26.05 1.13 7.13
N LEU A 208 26.21 2.03 6.17
CA LEU A 208 25.64 3.38 6.19
C LEU A 208 24.11 3.36 6.21
N CYS A 209 23.48 2.47 5.40
CA CYS A 209 22.04 2.32 5.40
C CYS A 209 21.47 2.00 6.79
N LYS A 210 22.18 1.19 7.57
CA LYS A 210 21.79 0.85 8.94
C LYS A 210 22.09 1.97 9.93
N GLN A 211 23.29 2.56 9.87
CA GLN A 211 23.73 3.61 10.81
C GLN A 211 22.92 4.90 10.67
N MET A 212 22.69 5.34 9.45
CA MET A 212 21.98 6.59 9.14
C MET A 212 20.47 6.38 8.95
N ASN A 213 19.98 5.13 9.13
CA ASN A 213 18.58 4.76 8.97
C ASN A 213 18.02 5.26 7.63
N ILE A 214 18.69 4.89 6.54
CA ILE A 214 18.31 5.26 5.19
C ILE A 214 16.99 4.57 4.83
N GLN A 215 16.10 5.31 4.20
CA GLN A 215 14.75 4.87 3.84
C GLN A 215 14.55 4.75 2.33
N GLU A 216 15.34 5.48 1.55
CA GLU A 216 15.27 5.48 0.09
C GLU A 216 16.65 5.69 -0.54
N LEU A 217 16.83 5.16 -1.74
CA LEU A 217 18.01 5.34 -2.57
C LEU A 217 17.59 6.02 -3.87
N VAL A 218 18.32 7.08 -4.26
CA VAL A 218 18.14 7.77 -5.54
C VAL A 218 19.38 7.54 -6.37
N VAL A 219 19.23 6.98 -7.56
CA VAL A 219 20.33 6.63 -8.46
C VAL A 219 20.46 7.73 -9.50
N ALA A 220 21.62 8.39 -9.52
CA ALA A 220 21.95 9.49 -10.43
C ALA A 220 23.45 9.48 -10.81
N PRO A 221 23.94 8.42 -11.46
CA PRO A 221 25.34 8.33 -11.90
C PRO A 221 25.60 9.25 -13.09
N GLU A 222 26.87 9.67 -13.26
CA GLU A 222 27.27 10.47 -14.41
C GLU A 222 27.21 9.69 -15.73
N GLU A 223 27.64 8.44 -15.71
CA GLU A 223 27.61 7.56 -16.87
C GLU A 223 26.23 6.95 -17.05
N ASN A 224 25.72 7.05 -18.28
CA ASN A 224 24.41 6.51 -18.66
C ASN A 224 24.53 5.16 -19.40
N ASP A 225 25.54 4.34 -19.12
CA ASP A 225 25.60 3.01 -19.69
C ASP A 225 24.56 2.11 -19.01
N LEU A 226 23.63 1.59 -19.82
CA LEU A 226 22.57 0.70 -19.36
C LEU A 226 23.12 -0.57 -18.69
N ALA A 227 24.24 -1.11 -19.16
CA ALA A 227 24.84 -2.30 -18.60
C ALA A 227 25.41 -2.05 -17.21
N GLU A 228 26.03 -0.91 -16.99
CA GLU A 228 26.55 -0.51 -15.67
C GLU A 228 25.42 -0.14 -14.71
N LEU A 229 24.40 0.54 -15.20
CA LEU A 229 23.20 0.83 -14.42
C LEU A 229 22.50 -0.44 -13.93
N HIS A 230 22.37 -1.47 -14.78
CA HIS A 230 21.83 -2.76 -14.38
C HIS A 230 22.67 -3.46 -13.32
N LYS A 231 24.00 -3.45 -13.45
CA LYS A 231 24.91 -4.00 -12.43
C LYS A 231 24.75 -3.28 -11.09
N LEU A 232 24.68 -1.93 -11.14
CA LEU A 232 24.48 -1.11 -9.97
C LEU A 232 23.15 -1.44 -9.27
N ILE A 233 22.05 -1.46 -10.02
CA ILE A 233 20.72 -1.81 -9.46
C ILE A 233 20.74 -3.20 -8.83
N ASN A 234 21.34 -4.20 -9.47
CA ASN A 234 21.47 -5.54 -8.90
C ASN A 234 22.27 -5.56 -7.59
N THR A 235 23.27 -4.69 -7.45
CA THR A 235 24.03 -4.52 -6.20
C THR A 235 23.21 -3.85 -5.10
N LEU A 236 22.27 -2.97 -5.45
CA LEU A 236 21.40 -2.27 -4.52
C LEU A 236 20.19 -3.13 -4.08
N TYR A 237 19.74 -4.06 -4.90
CA TYR A 237 18.54 -4.86 -4.67
C TYR A 237 18.51 -5.63 -3.32
N PRO A 238 19.63 -6.24 -2.85
CA PRO A 238 19.67 -6.94 -1.56
C PRO A 238 19.41 -6.06 -0.33
N LEU A 239 19.49 -4.74 -0.47
CA LEU A 239 19.23 -3.80 0.63
C LEU A 239 17.75 -3.68 0.97
N ASN A 240 16.84 -4.18 0.11
CA ASN A 240 15.38 -4.08 0.27
C ASN A 240 14.88 -2.66 0.56
N LEU A 241 15.54 -1.65 0.01
CA LEU A 241 15.13 -0.25 0.08
C LEU A 241 14.50 0.17 -1.26
N PRO A 242 13.53 1.10 -1.26
CA PRO A 242 13.04 1.69 -2.49
C PRO A 242 14.18 2.34 -3.28
N ILE A 243 14.31 1.96 -4.55
CA ILE A 243 15.31 2.50 -5.48
C ILE A 243 14.58 3.35 -6.50
N LYS A 244 14.95 4.63 -6.57
CA LYS A 244 14.41 5.59 -7.54
C LYS A 244 15.51 6.06 -8.48
N LEU A 245 15.16 6.19 -9.75
CA LEU A 245 16.06 6.77 -10.76
C LEU A 245 15.70 8.22 -10.98
N GLY A 246 16.71 9.09 -11.07
CA GLY A 246 16.58 10.43 -11.62
C GLY A 246 16.18 10.33 -13.10
N THR A 247 15.28 11.20 -13.54
CA THR A 247 14.86 11.22 -14.94
C THR A 247 15.79 12.12 -15.74
N ASP A 248 16.71 11.51 -16.49
CA ASP A 248 17.22 12.13 -17.70
C ASP A 248 16.26 11.85 -18.85
N GLU A 249 16.12 12.79 -19.77
CA GLU A 249 15.16 12.73 -20.91
C GLU A 249 15.23 11.43 -21.72
N PHE A 250 16.36 10.73 -21.68
CA PHE A 250 16.59 9.48 -22.42
C PHE A 250 15.88 8.25 -21.81
N ASN A 251 15.61 8.25 -20.51
CA ASN A 251 15.04 7.10 -19.80
C ASN A 251 13.51 7.01 -19.85
N ILE A 252 12.84 8.09 -20.24
CA ILE A 252 11.37 8.16 -20.31
C ILE A 252 10.80 7.33 -21.46
N ILE A 253 11.57 7.11 -22.52
CA ILE A 253 11.09 6.51 -23.78
C ILE A 253 11.15 4.97 -23.75
N SER A 254 12.02 4.35 -22.95
CA SER A 254 12.30 2.90 -23.06
C SER A 254 11.65 2.01 -22.04
N SER A 255 10.96 2.53 -21.03
CA SER A 255 10.42 1.67 -19.95
C SER A 255 8.94 1.93 -19.68
N ARG A 256 8.19 0.86 -19.40
CA ARG A 256 6.85 0.88 -18.79
C ARG A 256 6.92 1.38 -17.35
N VAL A 257 7.40 2.60 -17.15
CA VAL A 257 7.77 3.12 -15.85
C VAL A 257 6.65 3.99 -15.29
N ARG A 258 6.31 3.79 -14.02
CA ARG A 258 5.40 4.65 -13.29
C ARG A 258 6.17 5.85 -12.73
N LEU A 259 5.85 7.05 -13.19
CA LEU A 259 6.30 8.29 -12.57
C LEU A 259 5.65 8.41 -11.18
N THR A 260 6.45 8.49 -10.13
CA THR A 260 5.95 8.53 -8.75
C THR A 260 5.53 9.92 -8.30
N ASN A 261 6.04 10.97 -8.93
CA ASN A 261 5.73 12.36 -8.57
C ASN A 261 5.28 13.18 -9.77
N ILE A 262 4.05 13.67 -9.75
CA ILE A 262 3.51 14.58 -10.77
C ILE A 262 3.88 16.04 -10.46
N TYR A 263 4.18 16.35 -9.19
CA TYR A 263 4.55 17.67 -8.71
C TYR A 263 5.97 17.64 -8.12
N GLY A 264 6.96 18.09 -8.83
CA GLY A 264 8.37 18.15 -8.41
C GLY A 264 9.30 17.39 -9.35
N ALA A 265 10.49 17.01 -8.85
CA ALA A 265 11.44 16.22 -9.63
C ALA A 265 10.81 14.86 -10.02
N PRO A 266 10.68 14.56 -11.30
CA PRO A 266 10.16 13.30 -11.75
C PRO A 266 11.16 12.20 -11.40
N LEU A 267 10.74 11.20 -10.61
CA LEU A 267 11.53 10.03 -10.24
C LEU A 267 10.85 8.76 -10.73
N ILE A 268 11.66 7.83 -11.16
CA ILE A 268 11.23 6.52 -11.61
C ILE A 268 11.42 5.50 -10.48
N ASP A 269 10.36 4.86 -10.03
CA ASP A 269 10.42 3.82 -9.00
C ASP A 269 10.74 2.47 -9.65
N MET A 270 11.96 1.97 -9.43
CA MET A 270 12.42 0.67 -9.95
C MET A 270 12.02 -0.49 -9.06
N SER A 271 11.64 -0.24 -7.82
CA SER A 271 11.28 -1.31 -6.87
C SER A 271 9.95 -2.00 -7.19
N ASN A 272 9.09 -1.37 -8.00
CA ASN A 272 7.72 -1.83 -8.28
C ASN A 272 7.45 -2.17 -9.76
N CYS A 273 8.48 -2.47 -10.54
CA CYS A 273 8.33 -2.63 -12.00
C CYS A 273 7.50 -3.83 -12.48
N ALA A 274 7.18 -4.82 -11.63
CA ALA A 274 6.57 -6.06 -12.12
C ALA A 274 5.15 -6.36 -11.61
N ILE A 275 4.84 -6.11 -10.35
CA ILE A 275 3.59 -6.57 -9.71
C ILE A 275 2.98 -5.47 -8.87
N SER A 276 1.67 -5.19 -9.04
CA SER A 276 0.97 -4.21 -8.22
C SER A 276 0.88 -4.65 -6.75
N GLU A 277 0.78 -3.70 -5.83
CA GLU A 277 0.67 -4.00 -4.39
C GLU A 277 -0.58 -4.83 -4.05
N GLY A 278 -1.67 -4.62 -4.78
CA GLY A 278 -2.89 -5.43 -4.66
C GLY A 278 -2.66 -6.88 -5.10
N GLU A 279 -1.95 -7.09 -6.21
CA GLU A 279 -1.60 -8.44 -6.69
C GLU A 279 -0.69 -9.19 -5.71
N LYS A 280 0.26 -8.50 -5.07
CA LYS A 280 1.10 -9.09 -4.01
C LYS A 280 0.26 -9.55 -2.82
N ASN A 281 -0.68 -8.74 -2.36
CA ASN A 281 -1.57 -9.08 -1.26
C ASN A 281 -2.53 -10.22 -1.64
N MET A 282 -3.10 -10.18 -2.85
CA MET A 282 -3.97 -11.23 -3.35
C MET A 282 -3.23 -12.56 -3.46
N LYS A 283 -2.03 -12.55 -4.06
CA LYS A 283 -1.16 -13.72 -4.11
C LYS A 283 -0.93 -14.30 -2.71
N ARG A 284 -0.58 -13.45 -1.73
CA ARG A 284 -0.32 -13.91 -0.36
C ARG A 284 -1.53 -14.61 0.26
N VAL A 285 -2.72 -14.06 0.06
CA VAL A 285 -3.96 -14.67 0.57
C VAL A 285 -4.25 -16.00 -0.12
N ILE A 286 -4.09 -16.06 -1.46
CA ILE A 286 -4.25 -17.30 -2.22
C ILE A 286 -3.24 -18.35 -1.74
N ASP A 287 -1.97 -17.98 -1.60
CA ASP A 287 -0.91 -18.90 -1.14
C ASP A 287 -1.26 -19.48 0.25
N ILE A 288 -1.72 -18.64 1.20
CA ILE A 288 -2.11 -19.09 2.53
C ILE A 288 -3.32 -20.03 2.45
N PHE A 289 -4.34 -19.68 1.65
CA PHE A 289 -5.56 -20.46 1.53
C PHE A 289 -5.29 -21.82 0.88
N VAL A 290 -4.53 -21.85 -0.21
CA VAL A 290 -4.13 -23.08 -0.91
C VAL A 290 -3.28 -23.97 -0.01
N SER A 291 -2.30 -23.39 0.70
CA SER A 291 -1.44 -24.12 1.64
C SER A 291 -2.26 -24.72 2.79
N PHE A 292 -3.23 -23.97 3.32
CA PHE A 292 -4.11 -24.45 4.38
C PHE A 292 -4.99 -25.65 3.93
N ILE A 293 -5.59 -25.54 2.74
CA ILE A 293 -6.38 -26.63 2.15
C ILE A 293 -5.49 -27.86 1.89
N ALA A 294 -4.32 -27.65 1.30
CA ALA A 294 -3.37 -28.73 1.02
C ALA A 294 -2.95 -29.44 2.31
N LEU A 295 -2.70 -28.69 3.39
CA LEU A 295 -2.33 -29.25 4.69
C LEU A 295 -3.45 -30.10 5.29
N ILE A 296 -4.70 -29.66 5.18
CA ILE A 296 -5.87 -30.44 5.63
C ILE A 296 -6.00 -31.73 4.80
N LEU A 297 -5.95 -31.63 3.46
CA LEU A 297 -6.10 -32.77 2.57
C LEU A 297 -4.98 -33.80 2.72
N LEU A 298 -3.75 -33.34 2.93
CA LEU A 298 -2.57 -34.19 3.09
C LEU A 298 -2.35 -34.65 4.55
N SER A 299 -3.08 -34.11 5.52
CA SER A 299 -2.91 -34.47 6.93
C SER A 299 -3.03 -35.97 7.21
N PRO A 300 -3.98 -36.76 6.63
CA PRO A 300 -4.05 -38.18 6.86
C PRO A 300 -2.83 -38.92 6.27
N LEU A 301 -2.29 -38.45 5.13
CA LEU A 301 -1.09 -38.99 4.54
C LEU A 301 0.16 -38.71 5.40
N PHE A 302 0.30 -37.48 5.91
CA PHE A 302 1.38 -37.14 6.81
C PHE A 302 1.34 -37.94 8.12
N LEU A 303 0.12 -38.18 8.65
CA LEU A 303 -0.05 -39.00 9.85
C LEU A 303 0.34 -40.46 9.59
N LEU A 304 -0.04 -41.00 8.45
CA LEU A 304 0.36 -42.37 8.04
C LEU A 304 1.87 -42.48 7.89
N LEU A 305 2.50 -41.53 7.20
CA LEU A 305 3.96 -41.47 7.04
C LEU A 305 4.67 -41.33 8.38
N ALA A 306 4.16 -40.50 9.29
CA ALA A 306 4.73 -40.33 10.63
C ALA A 306 4.71 -41.64 11.43
N ILE A 307 3.63 -42.42 11.34
CA ILE A 307 3.49 -43.75 11.97
C ILE A 307 4.50 -44.74 11.37
N LEU A 308 4.63 -44.75 10.03
CA LEU A 308 5.57 -45.64 9.34
C LEU A 308 7.01 -45.32 9.71
N ILE A 309 7.41 -44.06 9.69
CA ILE A 309 8.76 -43.61 10.09
C ILE A 309 9.06 -44.01 11.56
N LYS A 310 8.07 -43.83 12.44
CA LYS A 310 8.24 -44.16 13.85
C LYS A 310 8.31 -45.66 14.13
N LYS A 311 7.72 -46.48 13.24
CA LYS A 311 7.85 -47.93 13.29
C LYS A 311 9.20 -48.43 12.76
N ASP A 312 9.74 -47.75 11.78
CA ASP A 312 10.98 -48.13 11.11
C ASP A 312 12.24 -47.61 11.82
N SER A 313 12.12 -46.45 12.49
CA SER A 313 13.27 -45.79 13.16
C SER A 313 12.86 -45.14 14.50
N ASN A 314 13.77 -45.24 15.49
CA ASN A 314 13.65 -44.52 16.78
C ASN A 314 14.01 -43.02 16.68
N GLY A 315 14.28 -42.49 15.50
CA GLY A 315 14.64 -41.09 15.23
C GLY A 315 13.45 -40.12 15.29
N PRO A 316 13.70 -38.79 15.14
CA PRO A 316 12.66 -37.78 15.01
C PRO A 316 11.91 -37.94 13.69
N ILE A 317 10.61 -37.57 13.68
CA ILE A 317 9.75 -37.66 12.47
C ILE A 317 10.11 -36.57 11.47
N PHE A 318 10.58 -35.42 11.92
CA PHE A 318 11.05 -34.30 11.11
C PHE A 318 12.52 -34.02 11.43
N TYR A 319 13.32 -33.76 10.40
CA TYR A 319 14.70 -33.33 10.50
C TYR A 319 14.83 -31.83 10.22
#